data_15fb19ad7c293984e7c995b3870c96b4
#
_entry.id   15fb19ad7c293984e7c995b3870c96b4
#
_cell.length_a   1.000
_cell.length_b   1.000
_cell.length_c   1.000
_cell.angle_alpha   90.00
_cell.angle_beta   90.00
_cell.angle_gamma   90.00
#
_symmetry.space_group_name_H-M   'P 1'
#
loop_
_entity.id
_entity.type
_entity.pdbx_description
1 polymer ?
#
loop_
_entity_poly.entity_id
_entity_poly.type
_entity_poly.pdbx_seq_one_letter_code
_entity_poly.pdbx_strand_id
1 'polypeptide(L)'
;MLSTKWLAIAASVLVLLAVGCRGPMPVYNVTDAPVAASKPSPSLDEVGKAIQRAGVALGWQMKETKPGHMLGTLVLRTHVAVVDVNYSVKSYSIRYKDSTDLGYDGQNIHPNYNGWVQNLDKGIRAQLSLL
;
A
#
# COMPACT_ATOMS: atom_id res chain seq x y z
N MET A 1 57.06 35.16 28.30
CA MET A 1 55.85 35.49 27.56
C MET A 1 55.39 34.23 26.78
N LEU A 2 54.38 33.59 27.25
CA LEU A 2 53.84 32.40 26.63
C LEU A 2 52.65 32.79 25.72
N SER A 3 52.87 32.71 24.42
CA SER A 3 51.78 32.88 23.47
C SER A 3 51.08 31.51 23.22
N THR A 4 49.94 31.34 23.81
CA THR A 4 49.08 30.18 23.55
C THR A 4 48.39 30.37 22.21
N LYS A 5 48.85 29.66 21.19
CA LYS A 5 48.15 29.54 19.93
C LYS A 5 47.02 28.50 20.11
N TRP A 6 45.82 29.00 20.17
CA TRP A 6 44.62 28.12 20.13
C TRP A 6 44.42 27.65 18.69
N LEU A 7 44.72 26.41 18.45
CA LEU A 7 44.33 25.72 17.21
C LEU A 7 42.88 25.35 17.33
N ALA A 8 42.00 26.10 16.68
CA ALA A 8 40.63 25.73 16.49
C ALA A 8 40.56 24.62 15.43
N ILE A 9 40.38 23.39 15.88
CA ILE A 9 40.06 22.27 14.99
C ILE A 9 38.58 22.38 14.65
N ALA A 10 38.31 22.92 13.48
CA ALA A 10 36.95 22.84 12.91
C ALA A 10 36.71 21.40 12.47
N ALA A 11 36.01 20.63 13.30
CA ALA A 11 35.51 19.33 12.91
C ALA A 11 34.34 19.54 11.94
N SER A 12 34.63 19.45 10.65
CA SER A 12 33.56 19.36 9.62
C SER A 12 32.88 18.03 9.75
N VAL A 13 31.72 18.04 10.38
CA VAL A 13 30.83 16.90 10.38
C VAL A 13 30.22 16.80 8.98
N LEU A 14 30.78 15.94 8.16
CA LEU A 14 30.24 15.58 6.87
C LEU A 14 29.03 14.68 7.13
N VAL A 15 27.84 15.29 7.17
CA VAL A 15 26.58 14.52 7.19
C VAL A 15 26.41 13.89 5.80
N LEU A 16 26.85 12.65 5.68
CA LEU A 16 26.51 11.80 4.54
C LEU A 16 25.02 11.54 4.61
N LEU A 17 24.25 12.34 3.87
CA LEU A 17 22.86 11.98 3.52
C LEU A 17 22.95 10.74 2.62
N ALA A 18 22.87 9.57 3.23
CA ALA A 18 22.67 8.34 2.51
C ALA A 18 21.29 8.40 1.87
N VAL A 19 21.22 8.84 0.60
CA VAL A 19 20.04 8.61 -0.23
C VAL A 19 20.06 7.11 -0.53
N GLY A 20 19.51 6.33 0.41
CA GLY A 20 19.35 4.90 0.22
C GLY A 20 18.33 4.65 -0.86
N CYS A 21 18.74 4.09 -2.02
CA CYS A 21 17.81 3.35 -2.86
C CYS A 21 17.15 2.29 -1.98
N ARG A 22 15.84 2.39 -1.76
CA ARG A 22 15.10 1.36 -1.03
C ARG A 22 15.13 0.10 -1.87
N GLY A 23 15.82 -0.93 -1.37
CA GLY A 23 15.82 -2.26 -1.97
C GLY A 23 14.47 -2.94 -1.83
N PRO A 24 14.34 -4.16 -2.37
CA PRO A 24 13.13 -4.97 -2.23
C PRO A 24 12.71 -5.10 -0.77
N MET A 25 11.41 -5.10 -0.54
CA MET A 25 10.82 -5.23 0.79
C MET A 25 9.85 -6.40 0.82
N PRO A 26 9.59 -7.00 2.00
CA PRO A 26 8.56 -8.02 2.12
C PRO A 26 7.23 -7.51 1.56
N VAL A 27 6.52 -8.37 0.85
CA VAL A 27 5.21 -8.05 0.27
C VAL A 27 4.24 -7.66 1.39
N TYR A 28 3.63 -6.50 1.22
CA TYR A 28 2.62 -6.01 2.13
C TYR A 28 1.25 -6.58 1.77
N ASN A 29 0.61 -7.25 2.72
CA ASN A 29 -0.76 -7.72 2.64
C ASN A 29 -1.61 -7.08 3.74
N VAL A 30 -2.89 -6.92 3.48
CA VAL A 30 -3.90 -6.55 4.48
C VAL A 30 -4.69 -7.80 4.82
N THR A 31 -4.74 -8.16 6.09
CA THR A 31 -5.42 -9.37 6.54
C THR A 31 -6.51 -9.02 7.54
N ASP A 32 -7.74 -9.40 7.21
CA ASP A 32 -8.92 -9.26 8.07
C ASP A 32 -9.09 -7.87 8.67
N ALA A 33 -8.90 -6.82 7.86
CA ALA A 33 -9.19 -5.46 8.28
C ALA A 33 -10.69 -5.29 8.52
N PRO A 34 -11.10 -4.60 9.60
CA PRO A 34 -12.51 -4.47 9.92
C PRO A 34 -13.24 -3.59 8.92
N VAL A 35 -14.47 -3.96 8.59
CA VAL A 35 -15.42 -3.10 7.89
C VAL A 35 -16.03 -2.14 8.90
N ALA A 36 -15.43 -0.94 9.03
CA ALA A 36 -15.88 0.09 9.94
C ALA A 36 -16.85 1.03 9.22
N ALA A 37 -18.10 0.61 9.10
CA ALA A 37 -19.19 1.39 8.54
C ALA A 37 -19.88 2.23 9.60
N SER A 38 -20.52 3.34 9.19
CA SER A 38 -21.33 4.18 10.09
C SER A 38 -22.62 3.49 10.49
N LYS A 39 -23.20 2.68 9.59
CA LYS A 39 -24.38 1.89 9.91
C LYS A 39 -24.01 0.51 10.44
N PRO A 40 -24.85 -0.10 11.32
CA PRO A 40 -24.51 -1.35 12.02
C PRO A 40 -24.34 -2.57 11.12
N SER A 41 -25.03 -2.61 9.98
CA SER A 41 -25.09 -3.80 9.11
C SER A 41 -25.11 -3.39 7.64
N PRO A 42 -23.96 -3.05 7.04
CA PRO A 42 -23.90 -2.85 5.61
C PRO A 42 -24.15 -4.19 4.89
N SER A 43 -24.76 -4.13 3.71
CA SER A 43 -24.88 -5.33 2.86
C SER A 43 -23.56 -5.67 2.20
N LEU A 44 -23.40 -6.91 1.77
CA LEU A 44 -22.21 -7.34 1.02
C LEU A 44 -22.06 -6.54 -0.28
N ASP A 45 -23.15 -6.22 -0.97
CA ASP A 45 -23.13 -5.39 -2.16
C ASP A 45 -22.62 -3.97 -1.87
N GLU A 46 -23.07 -3.37 -0.78
CA GLU A 46 -22.59 -2.05 -0.35
C GLU A 46 -21.08 -2.05 -0.04
N VAL A 47 -20.62 -3.07 0.66
CA VAL A 47 -19.18 -3.23 0.94
C VAL A 47 -18.39 -3.39 -0.36
N GLY A 48 -18.85 -4.24 -1.26
CA GLY A 48 -18.21 -4.45 -2.56
C GLY A 48 -18.15 -3.17 -3.40
N LYS A 49 -19.22 -2.41 -3.45
CA LYS A 49 -19.26 -1.12 -4.18
C LYS A 49 -18.32 -0.08 -3.56
N ALA A 50 -18.20 -0.04 -2.25
CA ALA A 50 -17.26 0.84 -1.57
C ALA A 50 -15.81 0.50 -1.92
N ILE A 51 -15.46 -0.78 -1.91
CA ILE A 51 -14.15 -1.28 -2.31
C ILE A 51 -13.86 -0.93 -3.77
N GLN A 52 -14.83 -1.13 -4.65
CA GLN A 52 -14.70 -0.79 -6.07
C GLN A 52 -14.45 0.70 -6.28
N ARG A 53 -15.22 1.58 -5.62
CA ARG A 53 -15.01 3.03 -5.70
C ARG A 53 -13.61 3.44 -5.24
N ALA A 54 -13.12 2.85 -4.16
CA ALA A 54 -11.79 3.14 -3.63
C ALA A 54 -10.70 2.80 -4.65
N GLY A 55 -10.77 1.62 -5.24
CA GLY A 55 -9.79 1.18 -6.23
C GLY A 55 -9.84 2.03 -7.50
N VAL A 56 -11.02 2.27 -8.05
CA VAL A 56 -11.20 3.07 -9.27
C VAL A 56 -10.67 4.49 -9.08
N ALA A 57 -10.91 5.11 -7.94
CA ALA A 57 -10.42 6.46 -7.64
C ALA A 57 -8.88 6.55 -7.63
N LEU A 58 -8.20 5.45 -7.36
CA LEU A 58 -6.74 5.34 -7.34
C LEU A 58 -6.14 4.79 -8.64
N GLY A 59 -6.96 4.56 -9.66
CA GLY A 59 -6.52 4.06 -10.96
C GLY A 59 -6.49 2.55 -11.09
N TRP A 60 -6.97 1.80 -10.11
CA TRP A 60 -7.11 0.36 -10.21
C TRP A 60 -8.31 -0.01 -11.08
N GLN A 61 -8.15 -1.07 -11.87
CA GLN A 61 -9.29 -1.77 -12.48
C GLN A 61 -9.80 -2.78 -11.46
N MET A 62 -11.06 -2.63 -11.06
CA MET A 62 -11.68 -3.47 -10.05
C MET A 62 -12.75 -4.34 -10.69
N LYS A 63 -12.54 -5.66 -10.65
CA LYS A 63 -13.46 -6.63 -11.24
C LYS A 63 -14.00 -7.55 -10.17
N GLU A 64 -15.31 -7.52 -9.94
CA GLU A 64 -15.96 -8.53 -9.12
C GLU A 64 -16.00 -9.87 -9.89
N THR A 65 -15.43 -10.90 -9.29
CA THR A 65 -15.43 -12.25 -9.87
C THR A 65 -16.60 -13.09 -9.34
N LYS A 66 -16.96 -12.85 -8.10
CA LYS A 66 -18.09 -13.42 -7.39
C LYS A 66 -18.39 -12.56 -6.15
N PRO A 67 -19.58 -12.66 -5.53
CA PRO A 67 -19.84 -11.99 -4.27
C PRO A 67 -18.75 -12.30 -3.23
N GLY A 68 -18.15 -11.25 -2.66
CA GLY A 68 -17.08 -11.38 -1.67
C GLY A 68 -15.66 -11.45 -2.23
N HIS A 69 -15.49 -11.36 -3.56
CA HIS A 69 -14.14 -11.33 -4.17
C HIS A 69 -14.06 -10.36 -5.34
N MET A 70 -13.04 -9.51 -5.31
CA MET A 70 -12.63 -8.65 -6.43
C MET A 70 -11.20 -8.91 -6.82
N LEU A 71 -10.94 -8.81 -8.12
CA LEU A 71 -9.61 -8.73 -8.67
C LEU A 71 -9.27 -7.27 -8.93
N GLY A 72 -8.22 -6.76 -8.30
CA GLY A 72 -7.69 -5.42 -8.54
C GLY A 72 -6.45 -5.48 -9.42
N THR A 73 -6.40 -4.67 -10.47
CA THR A 73 -5.24 -4.57 -11.36
C THR A 73 -4.85 -3.11 -11.51
N LEU A 74 -3.59 -2.79 -11.20
CA LEU A 74 -3.01 -1.48 -11.40
C LEU A 74 -1.90 -1.58 -12.44
N VAL A 75 -2.02 -0.77 -13.48
CA VAL A 75 -1.01 -0.66 -14.55
C VAL A 75 -0.41 0.74 -14.52
N LEU A 76 0.88 0.83 -14.24
CA LEU A 76 1.65 2.08 -14.25
C LEU A 76 2.90 1.90 -15.08
N ARG A 77 2.93 2.50 -16.28
CA ARG A 77 4.02 2.32 -17.25
C ARG A 77 4.18 0.83 -17.58
N THR A 78 5.37 0.24 -17.31
CA THR A 78 5.66 -1.18 -17.52
C THR A 78 5.27 -2.05 -16.32
N HIS A 79 4.90 -1.44 -15.20
CA HIS A 79 4.59 -2.15 -13.96
C HIS A 79 3.13 -2.59 -13.94
N VAL A 80 2.90 -3.82 -13.54
CA VAL A 80 1.55 -4.34 -13.29
C VAL A 80 1.50 -4.94 -11.90
N ALA A 81 0.51 -4.55 -11.13
CA ALA A 81 0.20 -5.15 -9.84
C ALA A 81 -1.19 -5.76 -9.89
N VAL A 82 -1.34 -6.99 -9.40
CA VAL A 82 -2.62 -7.69 -9.31
C VAL A 82 -2.82 -8.16 -7.89
N VAL A 83 -3.96 -7.84 -7.32
CA VAL A 83 -4.33 -8.22 -5.95
C VAL A 83 -5.68 -8.92 -5.92
N ASP A 84 -5.81 -9.87 -4.99
CA ASP A 84 -7.11 -10.40 -4.57
C ASP A 84 -7.63 -9.57 -3.41
N VAL A 85 -8.84 -9.05 -3.53
CA VAL A 85 -9.56 -8.41 -2.45
C VAL A 85 -10.72 -9.33 -2.05
N ASN A 86 -10.58 -9.99 -0.92
CA ASN A 86 -11.63 -10.81 -0.32
C ASN A 86 -12.35 -9.98 0.73
N TYR A 87 -13.67 -10.01 0.72
CA TYR A 87 -14.46 -9.21 1.64
C TYR A 87 -15.73 -9.90 2.09
N SER A 88 -16.14 -9.54 3.28
CA SER A 88 -17.42 -9.88 3.88
C SER A 88 -18.08 -8.61 4.41
N VAL A 89 -19.21 -8.73 5.06
CA VAL A 89 -19.82 -7.59 5.76
C VAL A 89 -19.04 -7.18 7.03
N LYS A 90 -18.09 -7.99 7.48
CA LYS A 90 -17.33 -7.76 8.73
C LYS A 90 -15.87 -7.38 8.51
N SER A 91 -15.24 -7.92 7.46
CA SER A 91 -13.81 -7.72 7.22
C SER A 91 -13.44 -7.81 5.76
N TYR A 92 -12.24 -7.31 5.42
CA TYR A 92 -11.66 -7.46 4.09
C TYR A 92 -10.17 -7.74 4.18
N SER A 93 -9.64 -8.36 3.14
CA SER A 93 -8.21 -8.64 2.98
C SER A 93 -7.75 -8.24 1.59
N ILE A 94 -6.51 -7.75 1.48
CA ILE A 94 -5.86 -7.45 0.21
C ILE A 94 -4.60 -8.30 0.15
N ARG A 95 -4.53 -9.22 -0.81
CA ARG A 95 -3.40 -10.13 -0.95
C ARG A 95 -2.76 -10.00 -2.32
N TYR A 96 -1.44 -10.07 -2.34
CA TYR A 96 -0.69 -10.20 -3.58
C TYR A 96 -1.20 -11.38 -4.39
N LYS A 97 -1.44 -11.18 -5.68
CA LYS A 97 -1.78 -12.25 -6.61
C LYS A 97 -0.72 -12.42 -7.69
N ASP A 98 -0.35 -11.34 -8.37
CA ASP A 98 0.60 -11.36 -9.47
C ASP A 98 1.20 -9.99 -9.70
N SER A 99 2.31 -9.93 -10.41
CA SER A 99 2.95 -8.67 -10.79
C SER A 99 3.83 -8.82 -12.03
N THR A 100 4.08 -7.71 -12.69
CA THR A 100 5.02 -7.59 -13.81
C THR A 100 5.96 -6.43 -13.52
N ASP A 101 7.25 -6.64 -13.75
CA ASP A 101 8.30 -5.61 -13.62
C ASP A 101 8.37 -4.94 -12.24
N LEU A 102 8.14 -5.73 -11.19
CA LEU A 102 8.22 -5.30 -9.79
C LEU A 102 9.22 -6.13 -8.97
N GLY A 103 10.01 -6.98 -9.62
CA GLY A 103 11.06 -7.75 -8.97
C GLY A 103 10.58 -8.70 -7.88
N TYR A 104 9.36 -9.22 -8.01
CA TYR A 104 8.83 -10.18 -7.05
C TYR A 104 9.59 -11.50 -7.10
N ASP A 105 10.10 -11.95 -5.95
CA ASP A 105 10.91 -13.17 -5.80
C ASP A 105 10.22 -14.29 -4.99
N GLY A 106 8.93 -14.12 -4.71
CA GLY A 106 8.15 -15.02 -3.86
C GLY A 106 8.01 -14.54 -2.42
N GLN A 107 8.79 -13.57 -1.98
CA GLN A 107 8.80 -13.03 -0.62
C GLN A 107 8.90 -11.50 -0.61
N ASN A 108 9.78 -10.93 -1.42
CA ASN A 108 10.06 -9.51 -1.50
C ASN A 108 9.59 -8.95 -2.84
N ILE A 109 9.34 -7.64 -2.86
CA ILE A 109 8.85 -6.91 -4.03
C ILE A 109 9.35 -5.46 -3.99
N HIS A 110 9.30 -4.78 -5.12
CA HIS A 110 9.62 -3.36 -5.19
C HIS A 110 8.75 -2.55 -4.21
N PRO A 111 9.33 -1.61 -3.44
CA PRO A 111 8.60 -0.86 -2.40
C PRO A 111 7.37 -0.10 -2.89
N ASN A 112 7.36 0.31 -4.15
CA ASN A 112 6.22 1.02 -4.74
C ASN A 112 4.94 0.19 -4.71
N TYR A 113 5.05 -1.14 -4.92
CA TYR A 113 3.90 -2.04 -4.78
C TYR A 113 3.25 -1.91 -3.40
N ASN A 114 4.07 -1.96 -2.35
CA ASN A 114 3.57 -1.83 -0.97
C ASN A 114 2.87 -0.48 -0.76
N GLY A 115 3.42 0.60 -1.30
CA GLY A 115 2.80 1.93 -1.24
C GLY A 115 1.45 1.97 -1.95
N TRP A 116 1.31 1.31 -3.09
CA TRP A 116 0.03 1.25 -3.83
C TRP A 116 -1.02 0.47 -3.06
N VAL A 117 -0.65 -0.64 -2.43
CA VAL A 117 -1.58 -1.44 -1.60
C VAL A 117 -1.97 -0.67 -0.33
N GLN A 118 -1.03 0.02 0.31
CA GLN A 118 -1.33 0.88 1.46
C GLN A 118 -2.30 2.00 1.10
N ASN A 119 -2.16 2.62 -0.06
CA ASN A 119 -3.08 3.64 -0.55
C ASN A 119 -4.46 3.05 -0.84
N LEU A 120 -4.51 1.85 -1.43
CA LEU A 120 -5.76 1.14 -1.66
C LEU A 120 -6.47 0.84 -0.33
N ASP A 121 -5.76 0.36 0.66
CA ASP A 121 -6.30 0.10 2.00
C ASP A 121 -6.88 1.37 2.64
N LYS A 122 -6.15 2.47 2.60
CA LYS A 122 -6.65 3.76 3.10
C LYS A 122 -7.91 4.22 2.37
N GLY A 123 -7.93 4.07 1.06
CA GLY A 123 -9.09 4.43 0.24
C GLY A 123 -10.31 3.56 0.55
N ILE A 124 -10.13 2.27 0.75
CA ILE A 124 -11.18 1.34 1.15
C ILE A 124 -11.75 1.74 2.50
N ARG A 125 -10.91 2.00 3.49
CA ARG A 125 -11.35 2.45 4.82
C ARG A 125 -12.18 3.73 4.74
N ALA A 126 -11.74 4.71 3.94
CA ALA A 126 -12.46 5.95 3.75
C ALA A 126 -13.84 5.73 3.12
N GLN A 127 -13.94 4.89 2.08
CA GLN A 127 -15.21 4.59 1.43
C GLN A 127 -16.15 3.79 2.34
N LEU A 128 -15.63 2.82 3.08
CA LEU A 128 -16.43 2.04 4.02
C LEU A 128 -17.01 2.91 5.15
N SER A 129 -16.27 3.91 5.60
CA SER A 129 -16.74 4.83 6.64
C SER A 129 -17.94 5.67 6.22
N LEU A 130 -18.21 5.78 4.92
CA LEU A 130 -19.36 6.50 4.37
C LEU A 130 -20.65 5.68 4.30
N LEU A 131 -20.58 4.39 4.59
CA LEU A 131 -21.74 3.49 4.58
C LEU A 131 -22.67 3.67 5.79
#